data_e4e7c43e8d4a658ee157d058fa753a37
#
_entry.id   e4e7c43e8d4a658ee157d058fa753a37
#
_cell.length_a   1.000
_cell.length_b   1.000
_cell.length_c   1.000
_cell.angle_alpha   90.00
_cell.angle_beta   90.00
_cell.angle_gamma   90.00
#
_symmetry.space_group_name_H-M   'P 1'
#
loop_
_entity.id
_entity.type
_entity.pdbx_description
1 polymer ?
#
loop_
_entity_poly.entity_id
_entity_poly.type
_entity_poly.pdbx_seq_one_letter_code
_entity_poly.pdbx_strand_id
1 'polypeptide(L)'
;MLILKKSWRSYCSGLTLIVMLVAVLKATVSHASDIDRRHITEMLRHVHEMTGMEVPDENHANFPNVVFVDQNFINGLVCKKRNCNAQAATKNSTVFLVDGLNIEGVEGESILYHELVHVAQYHNWGNNENCKSWIKREVQAYQLQDNFVSEKGHDMPWLRSVVQYLAHMCPQ
;
A
#
# COMPACT_ATOMS: atom_id res chain seq x y z
N MET A 1 -22.52 1.97 73.42
CA MET A 1 -21.61 1.04 72.70
C MET A 1 -22.21 0.81 71.30
N LEU A 2 -21.80 1.65 70.37
CA LEU A 2 -22.32 1.67 68.99
C LEU A 2 -21.32 1.01 68.05
N ILE A 3 -21.70 -0.12 67.44
CA ILE A 3 -20.90 -0.89 66.54
C ILE A 3 -21.18 -0.41 65.12
N LEU A 4 -20.23 0.29 64.52
CA LEU A 4 -20.24 0.72 63.13
C LEU A 4 -19.98 -0.49 62.19
N LYS A 5 -21.02 -0.99 61.53
CA LYS A 5 -20.87 -1.94 60.41
C LYS A 5 -20.45 -1.17 59.16
N LYS A 6 -19.17 -1.28 58.79
CA LYS A 6 -18.61 -0.69 57.55
C LYS A 6 -18.96 -1.63 56.39
N SER A 7 -19.80 -1.11 55.47
CA SER A 7 -20.26 -1.80 54.25
C SER A 7 -19.13 -1.98 53.23
N TRP A 8 -18.82 -3.21 52.92
CA TRP A 8 -17.76 -3.62 51.93
C TRP A 8 -18.33 -3.84 50.53
N ARG A 9 -19.39 -3.13 50.13
CA ARG A 9 -20.07 -3.42 48.82
C ARG A 9 -19.71 -2.50 47.66
N SER A 10 -18.73 -1.61 47.76
CA SER A 10 -18.48 -0.60 46.71
C SER A 10 -17.20 -0.76 45.89
N TYR A 11 -16.38 -1.77 46.12
CA TYR A 11 -15.10 -1.89 45.39
C TYR A 11 -15.04 -2.92 44.28
N CYS A 12 -16.06 -3.77 44.10
CA CYS A 12 -16.05 -4.75 43.02
C CYS A 12 -16.59 -4.24 41.67
N SER A 13 -17.25 -3.06 41.65
CA SER A 13 -17.88 -2.55 40.42
C SER A 13 -16.89 -1.82 39.49
N GLY A 14 -15.83 -1.24 40.04
CA GLY A 14 -14.85 -0.49 39.26
C GLY A 14 -13.85 -1.36 38.50
N LEU A 15 -13.46 -2.50 39.09
CA LEU A 15 -12.44 -3.37 38.48
C LEU A 15 -12.96 -4.13 37.27
N THR A 16 -14.24 -4.54 37.29
CA THR A 16 -14.88 -5.24 36.18
C THR A 16 -15.07 -4.33 34.95
N LEU A 17 -15.34 -3.04 35.16
CA LEU A 17 -15.51 -2.07 34.06
C LEU A 17 -14.17 -1.77 33.35
N ILE A 18 -13.08 -1.68 34.12
CA ILE A 18 -11.73 -1.43 33.56
C ILE A 18 -11.24 -2.65 32.75
N VAL A 19 -11.49 -3.87 33.21
CA VAL A 19 -11.12 -5.10 32.49
C VAL A 19 -11.91 -5.21 31.17
N MET A 20 -13.19 -4.86 31.17
CA MET A 20 -14.01 -4.86 29.94
C MET A 20 -13.58 -3.77 28.96
N LEU A 21 -13.18 -2.59 29.42
CA LEU A 21 -12.69 -1.50 28.57
C LEU A 21 -11.36 -1.86 27.88
N VAL A 22 -10.46 -2.54 28.60
CA VAL A 22 -9.17 -3.00 28.04
C VAL A 22 -9.36 -4.15 27.05
N ALA A 23 -10.36 -5.01 27.26
CA ALA A 23 -10.69 -6.08 26.29
C ALA A 23 -11.30 -5.54 24.99
N VAL A 24 -12.11 -4.48 25.07
CA VAL A 24 -12.70 -3.84 23.87
C VAL A 24 -11.66 -3.06 23.07
N LEU A 25 -10.69 -2.40 23.75
CA LEU A 25 -9.60 -1.70 23.05
C LEU A 25 -8.61 -2.64 22.31
N LYS A 26 -8.55 -3.92 22.69
CA LYS A 26 -7.72 -4.91 21.96
C LYS A 26 -8.41 -5.50 20.72
N ALA A 27 -9.71 -5.29 20.56
CA ALA A 27 -10.48 -5.82 19.43
C ALA A 27 -10.45 -4.93 18.18
N THR A 28 -9.81 -3.77 18.23
CA THR A 28 -9.65 -2.85 17.09
C THR A 28 -8.23 -2.83 16.51
N VAL A 29 -7.42 -3.85 16.77
CA VAL A 29 -6.21 -4.07 15.98
C VAL A 29 -6.67 -4.60 14.62
N SER A 30 -6.85 -3.64 13.72
CA SER A 30 -6.82 -3.72 12.29
C SER A 30 -6.38 -5.09 11.75
N HIS A 31 -7.24 -5.71 10.96
CA HIS A 31 -6.84 -6.68 9.95
C HIS A 31 -5.99 -5.92 8.90
N ALA A 32 -4.74 -5.65 9.21
CA ALA A 32 -3.74 -5.59 8.17
C ALA A 32 -3.74 -7.00 7.59
N SER A 33 -4.40 -7.20 6.46
CA SER A 33 -4.27 -8.43 5.69
C SER A 33 -2.78 -8.52 5.37
N ASP A 34 -2.12 -9.46 6.03
CA ASP A 34 -0.71 -9.76 5.78
C ASP A 34 -0.68 -10.30 4.35
N ILE A 35 -0.35 -9.43 3.38
CA ILE A 35 -0.26 -9.84 1.97
C ILE A 35 0.81 -10.91 1.92
N ASP A 36 0.48 -12.09 1.41
CA ASP A 36 1.40 -13.23 1.35
C ASP A 36 2.69 -12.80 0.63
N ARG A 37 3.81 -12.87 1.35
CA ARG A 37 5.14 -12.57 0.80
C ARG A 37 5.42 -13.32 -0.50
N ARG A 38 4.90 -14.55 -0.63
CA ARG A 38 5.01 -15.35 -1.86
C ARG A 38 4.33 -14.66 -3.03
N HIS A 39 3.15 -14.08 -2.83
CA HIS A 39 2.44 -13.33 -3.86
C HIS A 39 3.24 -12.11 -4.33
N ILE A 40 3.84 -11.36 -3.39
CA ILE A 40 4.75 -10.27 -3.72
C ILE A 40 5.96 -10.76 -4.50
N THR A 41 6.56 -11.89 -4.10
CA THR A 41 7.72 -12.49 -4.79
C THR A 41 7.37 -12.89 -6.22
N GLU A 42 6.20 -13.50 -6.44
CA GLU A 42 5.73 -13.88 -7.78
C GLU A 42 5.54 -12.66 -8.68
N MET A 43 4.94 -11.58 -8.16
CA MET A 43 4.78 -10.33 -8.88
C MET A 43 6.13 -9.69 -9.23
N LEU A 44 7.07 -9.64 -8.28
CA LEU A 44 8.42 -9.10 -8.51
C LEU A 44 9.18 -9.94 -9.55
N ARG A 45 9.06 -11.26 -9.50
CA ARG A 45 9.63 -12.15 -10.52
C ARG A 45 9.05 -11.83 -11.90
N HIS A 46 7.74 -11.61 -12.00
CA HIS A 46 7.11 -11.20 -13.25
C HIS A 46 7.64 -9.84 -13.74
N VAL A 47 7.82 -8.85 -12.84
CA VAL A 47 8.47 -7.58 -13.19
C VAL A 47 9.87 -7.80 -13.76
N HIS A 48 10.67 -8.69 -13.14
CA HIS A 48 12.00 -9.06 -13.64
C HIS A 48 11.93 -9.66 -15.04
N GLU A 49 11.05 -10.63 -15.26
CA GLU A 49 10.87 -11.32 -16.56
C GLU A 49 10.49 -10.33 -17.68
N MET A 50 9.61 -9.38 -17.37
CA MET A 50 9.13 -8.39 -18.33
C MET A 50 10.13 -7.26 -18.64
N THR A 51 11.07 -6.98 -17.75
CA THR A 51 11.90 -5.76 -17.83
C THR A 51 13.41 -6.03 -17.81
N GLY A 52 13.85 -7.19 -17.31
CA GLY A 52 15.24 -7.47 -16.97
C GLY A 52 15.77 -6.69 -15.77
N MET A 53 14.94 -5.89 -15.07
CA MET A 53 15.36 -5.20 -13.84
C MET A 53 15.67 -6.20 -12.73
N GLU A 54 16.70 -5.92 -11.93
CA GLU A 54 16.91 -6.66 -10.69
C GLU A 54 15.77 -6.35 -9.71
N VAL A 55 15.34 -7.36 -8.96
CA VAL A 55 14.29 -7.23 -7.94
C VAL A 55 14.81 -7.76 -6.62
N PRO A 56 14.40 -7.15 -5.47
CA PRO A 56 14.81 -7.65 -4.17
C PRO A 56 14.19 -9.03 -3.90
N ASP A 57 15.01 -10.00 -3.50
CA ASP A 57 14.55 -11.30 -3.01
C ASP A 57 13.95 -11.18 -1.59
N GLU A 58 13.29 -12.25 -1.12
CA GLU A 58 12.58 -12.28 0.16
C GLU A 58 13.49 -11.99 1.38
N ASN A 59 14.80 -12.22 1.28
CA ASN A 59 15.76 -12.02 2.36
C ASN A 59 16.45 -10.65 2.24
N HIS A 60 16.22 -9.93 1.16
CA HIS A 60 16.84 -8.63 0.92
C HIS A 60 16.27 -7.56 1.87
N ALA A 61 17.14 -6.69 2.39
CA ALA A 61 16.74 -5.61 3.30
C ALA A 61 15.71 -4.62 2.67
N ASN A 62 15.68 -4.55 1.33
CA ASN A 62 14.75 -3.71 0.56
C ASN A 62 13.57 -4.52 -0.01
N PHE A 63 13.31 -5.74 0.49
CA PHE A 63 12.09 -6.46 0.11
C PHE A 63 10.85 -5.61 0.45
N PRO A 64 9.85 -5.53 -0.43
CA PRO A 64 8.72 -4.63 -0.23
C PRO A 64 7.96 -4.88 1.07
N ASN A 65 7.75 -3.81 1.82
CA ASN A 65 6.81 -3.80 2.93
C ASN A 65 5.50 -3.17 2.45
N VAL A 66 4.41 -3.92 2.46
CA VAL A 66 3.10 -3.41 2.02
C VAL A 66 2.27 -3.05 3.24
N VAL A 67 1.76 -1.81 3.28
CA VAL A 67 1.04 -1.24 4.42
C VAL A 67 -0.25 -0.61 3.93
N PHE A 68 -1.38 -0.95 4.58
CA PHE A 68 -2.65 -0.26 4.36
C PHE A 68 -2.73 0.99 5.23
N VAL A 69 -3.17 2.09 4.64
CA VAL A 69 -3.22 3.41 5.29
C VAL A 69 -4.47 4.19 4.85
N ASP A 70 -4.86 5.18 5.64
CA ASP A 70 -5.98 6.03 5.27
C ASP A 70 -5.70 6.91 4.03
N GLN A 71 -6.77 7.35 3.38
CA GLN A 71 -6.71 8.14 2.15
C GLN A 71 -5.94 9.46 2.33
N ASN A 72 -6.03 10.09 3.50
CA ASN A 72 -5.35 11.38 3.75
C ASN A 72 -3.84 11.18 3.80
N PHE A 73 -3.38 10.04 4.35
CA PHE A 73 -1.97 9.70 4.36
C PHE A 73 -1.41 9.58 2.94
N ILE A 74 -2.08 8.81 2.05
CA ILE A 74 -1.66 8.67 0.64
C ILE A 74 -1.70 10.02 -0.08
N ASN A 75 -2.77 10.77 0.08
CA ASN A 75 -2.89 12.11 -0.52
C ASN A 75 -1.76 13.04 -0.05
N GLY A 76 -1.35 12.94 1.21
CA GLY A 76 -0.19 13.66 1.75
C GLY A 76 1.13 13.28 1.09
N LEU A 77 1.31 12.02 0.71
CA LEU A 77 2.52 11.54 0.04
C LEU A 77 2.62 12.03 -1.41
N VAL A 78 1.52 11.93 -2.19
CA VAL A 78 1.58 12.11 -3.65
C VAL A 78 0.98 13.42 -4.14
N CYS A 79 -0.01 13.99 -3.46
CA CYS A 79 -0.81 15.09 -4.01
C CYS A 79 -0.29 16.49 -3.72
N LYS A 80 0.72 16.68 -2.88
CA LYS A 80 1.35 17.97 -2.54
C LYS A 80 0.35 19.15 -2.47
N LYS A 81 -0.72 19.04 -1.67
CA LYS A 81 -1.79 20.06 -1.49
C LYS A 81 -2.91 20.07 -2.55
N ARG A 82 -2.98 19.10 -3.45
CA ARG A 82 -4.14 18.92 -4.34
C ARG A 82 -5.02 17.79 -3.80
N ASN A 83 -6.33 17.93 -3.95
CA ASN A 83 -7.21 16.79 -3.74
C ASN A 83 -6.98 15.82 -4.89
N CYS A 84 -6.47 14.66 -4.58
CA CYS A 84 -6.43 13.54 -5.49
C CYS A 84 -6.91 12.29 -4.74
N ASN A 85 -7.37 11.30 -5.47
CA ASN A 85 -7.81 10.02 -4.93
C ASN A 85 -6.79 8.94 -5.31
N ALA A 86 -5.50 9.16 -4.97
CA ALA A 86 -4.50 8.14 -5.19
C ALA A 86 -4.84 6.91 -4.33
N GLN A 87 -4.80 5.74 -4.92
CA GLN A 87 -5.13 4.48 -4.24
C GLN A 87 -3.89 3.80 -3.66
N ALA A 88 -2.71 4.17 -4.15
CA ALA A 88 -1.44 3.63 -3.70
C ALA A 88 -0.30 4.64 -3.87
N ALA A 89 0.83 4.34 -3.24
CA ALA A 89 2.08 5.08 -3.41
C ALA A 89 3.26 4.22 -2.96
N THR A 90 4.38 4.33 -3.66
CA THR A 90 5.64 3.70 -3.23
C THR A 90 6.63 4.75 -2.75
N LYS A 91 7.25 4.51 -1.61
CA LYS A 91 8.36 5.31 -1.10
C LYS A 91 9.47 4.40 -0.60
N ASN A 92 10.62 4.46 -1.24
CA ASN A 92 11.73 3.50 -1.03
C ASN A 92 11.23 2.07 -1.31
N SER A 93 11.32 1.16 -0.33
CA SER A 93 10.80 -0.20 -0.41
C SER A 93 9.44 -0.38 0.28
N THR A 94 8.75 0.69 0.67
CA THR A 94 7.42 0.59 1.28
C THR A 94 6.34 0.97 0.26
N VAL A 95 5.41 0.05 0.06
CA VAL A 95 4.19 0.24 -0.72
C VAL A 95 3.06 0.57 0.23
N PHE A 96 2.43 1.72 0.03
CA PHE A 96 1.26 2.17 0.77
C PHE A 96 0.03 1.95 -0.09
N LEU A 97 -0.96 1.24 0.42
CA LEU A 97 -2.26 1.01 -0.22
C LEU A 97 -3.36 1.68 0.61
N VAL A 98 -4.38 2.21 -0.03
CA VAL A 98 -5.51 2.79 0.69
C VAL A 98 -6.30 1.69 1.42
N ASP A 99 -6.73 1.98 2.65
CA ASP A 99 -7.60 1.08 3.42
C ASP A 99 -8.83 0.69 2.61
N GLY A 100 -9.15 -0.60 2.59
CA GLY A 100 -10.29 -1.15 1.86
C GLY A 100 -10.02 -1.44 0.38
N LEU A 101 -8.82 -1.20 -0.16
CA LEU A 101 -8.46 -1.65 -1.51
C LEU A 101 -8.52 -3.19 -1.57
N ASN A 102 -9.35 -3.71 -2.45
CA ASN A 102 -9.50 -5.16 -2.65
C ASN A 102 -8.37 -5.69 -3.55
N ILE A 103 -7.28 -6.14 -2.95
CA ILE A 103 -6.12 -6.69 -3.67
C ILE A 103 -6.32 -8.12 -4.22
N GLU A 104 -7.42 -8.80 -3.84
CA GLU A 104 -7.80 -10.09 -4.43
C GLU A 104 -8.54 -9.90 -5.78
N GLY A 105 -9.03 -8.69 -6.04
CA GLY A 105 -9.64 -8.31 -7.30
C GLY A 105 -8.60 -7.81 -8.29
N VAL A 106 -8.82 -8.03 -9.59
CA VAL A 106 -7.87 -7.70 -10.67
C VAL A 106 -7.43 -6.23 -10.64
N GLU A 107 -8.33 -5.30 -10.32
CA GLU A 107 -7.99 -3.87 -10.24
C GLU A 107 -7.01 -3.61 -9.10
N GLY A 108 -7.34 -4.00 -7.86
CA GLY A 108 -6.48 -3.76 -6.70
C GLY A 108 -5.15 -4.51 -6.79
N GLU A 109 -5.17 -5.75 -7.31
CA GLU A 109 -3.96 -6.52 -7.57
C GLU A 109 -3.07 -5.82 -8.61
N SER A 110 -3.65 -5.25 -9.66
CA SER A 110 -2.91 -4.50 -10.67
C SER A 110 -2.31 -3.20 -10.13
N ILE A 111 -2.98 -2.55 -9.17
CA ILE A 111 -2.44 -1.38 -8.48
C ILE A 111 -1.24 -1.79 -7.62
N LEU A 112 -1.33 -2.88 -6.86
CA LEU A 112 -0.19 -3.42 -6.12
C LEU A 112 0.98 -3.74 -7.07
N TYR A 113 0.70 -4.38 -8.20
CA TYR A 113 1.71 -4.68 -9.22
C TYR A 113 2.41 -3.41 -9.74
N HIS A 114 1.65 -2.34 -10.03
CA HIS A 114 2.20 -1.03 -10.43
C HIS A 114 3.20 -0.49 -9.39
N GLU A 115 2.84 -0.55 -8.11
CA GLU A 115 3.71 -0.09 -7.03
C GLU A 115 4.97 -0.97 -6.89
N LEU A 116 4.86 -2.28 -7.14
CA LEU A 116 6.02 -3.16 -7.15
C LEU A 116 6.96 -2.89 -8.32
N VAL A 117 6.45 -2.42 -9.46
CA VAL A 117 7.31 -1.90 -10.55
C VAL A 117 8.14 -0.71 -10.05
N HIS A 118 7.54 0.20 -9.27
CA HIS A 118 8.29 1.31 -8.68
C HIS A 118 9.35 0.83 -7.68
N VAL A 119 9.09 -0.21 -6.90
CA VAL A 119 10.12 -0.82 -6.04
C VAL A 119 11.31 -1.31 -6.87
N ALA A 120 11.07 -2.02 -7.97
CA ALA A 120 12.13 -2.47 -8.88
C ALA A 120 12.88 -1.28 -9.51
N GLN A 121 12.17 -0.25 -9.94
CA GLN A 121 12.76 0.97 -10.48
C GLN A 121 13.66 1.69 -9.47
N TYR A 122 13.24 1.81 -8.20
CA TYR A 122 14.08 2.41 -7.15
C TYR A 122 15.29 1.55 -6.82
N HIS A 123 15.15 0.23 -6.86
CA HIS A 123 16.26 -0.69 -6.64
C HIS A 123 17.35 -0.53 -7.71
N ASN A 124 16.97 -0.36 -8.98
CA ASN A 124 17.91 -0.26 -10.10
C ASN A 124 18.42 1.15 -10.35
N TRP A 125 17.61 2.19 -10.14
CA TRP A 125 17.94 3.56 -10.58
C TRP A 125 17.99 4.58 -9.45
N GLY A 126 17.71 4.17 -8.20
CA GLY A 126 17.66 5.06 -7.04
C GLY A 126 16.52 6.07 -7.08
N ASN A 127 16.57 7.06 -6.18
CA ASN A 127 15.47 8.02 -5.95
C ASN A 127 15.68 9.40 -6.63
N ASN A 128 16.74 9.58 -7.41
CA ASN A 128 16.99 10.86 -8.07
C ASN A 128 16.08 11.04 -9.28
N GLU A 129 15.06 11.86 -9.12
CA GLU A 129 14.06 12.09 -10.15
C GLU A 129 13.99 13.56 -10.56
N ASN A 130 14.05 13.79 -11.86
CA ASN A 130 13.54 15.00 -12.48
C ASN A 130 12.19 14.67 -13.18
N CYS A 131 11.50 15.71 -13.70
CA CYS A 131 10.20 15.51 -14.34
C CYS A 131 10.25 14.44 -15.45
N LYS A 132 11.27 14.47 -16.32
CA LYS A 132 11.37 13.51 -17.44
C LYS A 132 11.62 12.08 -16.98
N SER A 133 12.50 11.87 -15.99
CA SER A 133 12.76 10.54 -15.45
C SER A 133 11.54 9.99 -14.69
N TRP A 134 10.85 10.84 -13.95
CA TRP A 134 9.60 10.47 -13.29
C TRP A 134 8.54 10.00 -14.31
N ILE A 135 8.27 10.78 -15.36
CA ILE A 135 7.33 10.37 -16.41
C ILE A 135 7.73 9.03 -17.04
N LYS A 136 9.02 8.84 -17.34
CA LYS A 136 9.50 7.58 -17.92
C LYS A 136 9.18 6.38 -17.03
N ARG A 137 9.33 6.53 -15.72
CA ARG A 137 9.00 5.49 -14.74
C ARG A 137 7.51 5.22 -14.67
N GLU A 138 6.70 6.26 -14.57
CA GLU A 138 5.24 6.13 -14.56
C GLU A 138 4.70 5.48 -15.84
N VAL A 139 5.17 5.93 -17.01
CA VAL A 139 4.78 5.32 -18.29
C VAL A 139 5.10 3.83 -18.32
N GLN A 140 6.30 3.44 -17.89
CA GLN A 140 6.68 2.03 -17.83
C GLN A 140 5.78 1.26 -16.83
N ALA A 141 5.51 1.81 -15.64
CA ALA A 141 4.70 1.15 -14.63
C ALA A 141 3.25 0.95 -15.12
N TYR A 142 2.64 1.94 -15.77
CA TYR A 142 1.30 1.80 -16.36
C TYR A 142 1.27 0.83 -17.56
N GLN A 143 2.30 0.80 -18.39
CA GLN A 143 2.39 -0.17 -19.49
C GLN A 143 2.49 -1.61 -18.97
N LEU A 144 3.31 -1.84 -17.93
CA LEU A 144 3.43 -3.15 -17.30
C LEU A 144 2.13 -3.54 -16.57
N GLN A 145 1.45 -2.60 -15.95
CA GLN A 145 0.14 -2.82 -15.34
C GLN A 145 -0.91 -3.21 -16.39
N ASP A 146 -0.95 -2.57 -17.56
CA ASP A 146 -1.86 -2.90 -18.66
C ASP A 146 -1.58 -4.33 -19.21
N ASN A 147 -0.31 -4.68 -19.36
CA ASN A 147 0.10 -6.03 -19.76
C ASN A 147 -0.35 -7.08 -18.71
N PHE A 148 -0.07 -6.83 -17.43
CA PHE A 148 -0.46 -7.72 -16.33
C PHE A 148 -1.98 -7.97 -16.27
N VAL A 149 -2.77 -6.92 -16.47
CA VAL A 149 -4.24 -7.02 -16.53
C VAL A 149 -4.68 -7.81 -17.76
N SER A 150 -4.04 -7.57 -18.92
CA SER A 150 -4.36 -8.24 -20.18
C SER A 150 -4.04 -9.74 -20.13
N GLU A 151 -2.93 -10.14 -19.50
CA GLU A 151 -2.56 -11.54 -19.29
C GLU A 151 -3.58 -12.30 -18.43
N LYS A 152 -4.28 -11.60 -17.55
CA LYS A 152 -5.40 -12.14 -16.76
C LYS A 152 -6.74 -12.15 -17.52
N GLY A 153 -6.75 -11.79 -18.79
CA GLY A 153 -7.95 -11.76 -19.65
C GLY A 153 -8.86 -10.57 -19.40
N HIS A 154 -8.36 -9.51 -18.78
CA HIS A 154 -9.11 -8.27 -18.51
C HIS A 154 -8.61 -7.12 -19.38
N ASP A 155 -9.41 -6.06 -19.51
CA ASP A 155 -9.08 -4.83 -20.23
C ASP A 155 -9.42 -3.61 -19.37
N MET A 156 -8.45 -2.70 -19.20
CA MET A 156 -8.61 -1.44 -18.48
C MET A 156 -8.16 -0.27 -19.37
N PRO A 157 -9.01 0.20 -20.31
CA PRO A 157 -8.64 1.20 -21.31
C PRO A 157 -8.10 2.51 -20.72
N TRP A 158 -8.47 2.84 -19.49
CA TRP A 158 -8.00 4.03 -18.81
C TRP A 158 -6.49 4.03 -18.57
N LEU A 159 -5.84 2.86 -18.40
CA LEU A 159 -4.39 2.75 -18.25
C LEU A 159 -3.66 3.34 -19.45
N ARG A 160 -4.10 3.00 -20.66
CA ARG A 160 -3.53 3.52 -21.91
C ARG A 160 -3.76 5.02 -22.05
N SER A 161 -4.91 5.52 -21.56
CA SER A 161 -5.20 6.96 -21.58
C SER A 161 -4.27 7.74 -20.63
N VAL A 162 -3.94 7.18 -19.47
CA VAL A 162 -2.98 7.78 -18.53
C VAL A 162 -1.59 7.87 -19.16
N VAL A 163 -1.11 6.82 -19.83
CA VAL A 163 0.18 6.81 -20.53
C VAL A 163 0.25 7.95 -21.57
N GLN A 164 -0.81 8.12 -22.36
CA GLN A 164 -0.87 9.23 -23.34
C GLN A 164 -0.83 10.60 -22.67
N TYR A 165 -1.55 10.78 -21.57
CA TYR A 165 -1.57 12.03 -20.82
C TYR A 165 -0.20 12.36 -20.20
N LEU A 166 0.47 11.38 -19.61
CA LEU A 166 1.78 11.54 -18.98
C LEU A 166 2.86 12.04 -19.96
N ALA A 167 2.81 11.59 -21.21
CA ALA A 167 3.77 11.99 -22.23
C ALA A 167 3.83 13.53 -22.46
N HIS A 168 2.80 14.27 -22.05
CA HIS A 168 2.68 15.72 -22.23
C HIS A 168 2.89 16.53 -20.94
N MET A 169 3.18 15.89 -19.80
CA MET A 169 3.21 16.58 -18.50
C MET A 169 4.48 17.38 -18.20
N CYS A 170 5.63 17.07 -18.82
CA CYS A 170 6.85 17.82 -18.57
C CYS A 170 6.99 19.00 -19.54
N PRO A 171 7.41 20.18 -19.03
CA PRO A 171 7.83 21.27 -19.91
C PRO A 171 8.96 20.80 -20.84
N GLN A 172 8.86 21.18 -22.10
CA GLN A 172 9.95 20.97 -23.09
C GLN A 172 11.16 21.83 -22.81
#